data_3f7e5c5710b54e78ae220bd0d5e740c2
#
_entry.id   3f7e5c5710b54e78ae220bd0d5e740c2
#
_cell.length_a   1.000
_cell.length_b   1.000
_cell.length_c   1.000
_cell.angle_alpha   90.00
_cell.angle_beta   90.00
_cell.angle_gamma   90.00
#
_symmetry.space_group_name_H-M   'P 1'
#
loop_
_entity.id
_entity.type
_entity.pdbx_description
1 polymer ?
#
loop_
_entity_poly.entity_id
_entity_poly.type
_entity_poly.pdbx_seq_one_letter_code
_entity_poly.pdbx_strand_id
1 'polypeptide(L)'
;MTIPHVEAGRATLALPGFVNAHCHAFQRALRGRSGGGDFWAWRELMLAEAQRQTPDSVRTEYPAVYRELLAAGYTVVGEFHYLGLDEALAAVDAAAEAGIEIVVLLAAYARGGLDRFRQSSVAEYLAQTDELQGRGIRVGVAPHSVRACPADWLEQIAAYAVGHSLPLHVHADEQPREIEECLREYGLRPIELLERTGCLTERTTVVHATHANGDELDLLARAGARICACPTTEANLGDGFLPVERVCTRGIGICIGSDSNVRIDPLEELRELDGIARRQSGRRNVLTTDTLLCYGADEGAGALGIERWDEVEVDLSHRSLRGVDNVFEGLIAGCSSEVFV
;
A
#
# COMPACT_ATOMS: atom_id res chain seq x y z
N MET A 1 -21.77 4.97 13.30
CA MET A 1 -20.71 4.87 14.33
C MET A 1 -21.33 4.87 15.72
N THR A 2 -21.02 3.86 16.54
CA THR A 2 -21.58 3.69 17.89
C THR A 2 -20.82 4.58 18.87
N ILE A 3 -21.56 5.24 19.79
CA ILE A 3 -20.98 6.11 20.84
C ILE A 3 -20.10 5.27 21.79
N PRO A 4 -18.93 5.78 22.24
CA PRO A 4 -17.94 5.02 22.98
C PRO A 4 -18.45 4.50 24.33
N HIS A 5 -18.10 3.25 24.65
CA HIS A 5 -18.20 2.70 26.01
C HIS A 5 -17.02 3.22 26.84
N VAL A 6 -17.33 3.95 27.90
CA VAL A 6 -16.32 4.39 28.89
C VAL A 6 -16.25 3.35 29.97
N GLU A 7 -15.22 2.50 29.96
CA GLU A 7 -14.89 1.64 31.12
C GLU A 7 -14.11 2.45 32.18
N ALA A 8 -14.40 2.17 33.45
CA ALA A 8 -13.80 2.87 34.58
C ALA A 8 -12.31 2.53 34.72
N GLY A 9 -11.43 3.48 34.31
CA GLY A 9 -9.97 3.36 34.50
C GLY A 9 -9.12 4.06 33.45
N ARG A 10 -9.38 3.86 32.16
CA ARG A 10 -8.88 4.60 31.00
C ARG A 10 -10.03 4.83 30.06
N ALA A 11 -10.28 6.07 29.71
CA ALA A 11 -11.28 6.37 28.69
C ALA A 11 -10.63 6.05 27.33
N THR A 12 -11.00 4.93 26.71
CA THR A 12 -10.58 4.56 25.35
C THR A 12 -11.78 4.59 24.40
N LEU A 13 -11.48 4.76 23.11
CA LEU A 13 -12.43 4.65 22.01
C LEU A 13 -11.90 3.62 21.03
N ALA A 14 -12.65 2.53 20.82
CA ALA A 14 -12.34 1.56 19.80
C ALA A 14 -12.71 2.08 18.40
N LEU A 15 -11.81 1.90 17.45
CA LEU A 15 -11.99 2.19 16.04
C LEU A 15 -11.59 0.95 15.22
N PRO A 16 -12.13 0.77 13.99
CA PRO A 16 -11.52 -0.17 13.07
C PRO A 16 -10.03 0.11 12.96
N GLY A 17 -9.19 -0.90 13.11
CA GLY A 17 -7.74 -0.77 12.96
C GLY A 17 -7.39 -0.27 11.56
N PHE A 18 -6.31 0.48 11.45
CA PHE A 18 -5.85 0.93 10.14
C PHE A 18 -5.29 -0.24 9.34
N VAL A 19 -5.50 -0.21 8.02
CA VAL A 19 -5.01 -1.21 7.09
C VAL A 19 -3.91 -0.61 6.23
N ASN A 20 -2.71 -1.13 6.36
CA ASN A 20 -1.58 -0.78 5.51
C ASN A 20 -1.70 -1.58 4.20
N ALA A 21 -2.29 -0.99 3.17
CA ALA A 21 -2.60 -1.69 1.94
C ALA A 21 -1.36 -1.99 1.07
N HIS A 22 -0.21 -1.35 1.35
CA HIS A 22 1.02 -1.52 0.58
C HIS A 22 2.25 -1.24 1.44
N CYS A 23 3.12 -2.24 1.57
CA CYS A 23 4.32 -2.20 2.41
C CYS A 23 5.44 -3.02 1.80
N HIS A 24 6.67 -2.52 1.91
CA HIS A 24 7.91 -3.25 1.68
C HIS A 24 8.72 -3.27 2.97
N ALA A 25 8.52 -4.26 3.83
CA ALA A 25 9.10 -4.26 5.19
C ALA A 25 10.63 -4.11 5.20
N PHE A 26 11.36 -4.74 4.25
CA PHE A 26 12.82 -4.63 4.19
C PHE A 26 13.33 -3.20 3.93
N GLN A 27 12.54 -2.36 3.25
CA GLN A 27 12.95 -0.99 2.94
C GLN A 27 13.01 -0.08 4.17
N ARG A 28 12.38 -0.51 5.30
CA ARG A 28 12.52 0.17 6.59
C ARG A 28 13.99 0.39 6.98
N ALA A 29 14.88 -0.51 6.58
CA ALA A 29 16.32 -0.41 6.81
C ALA A 29 16.98 0.80 6.11
N LEU A 30 16.32 1.39 5.12
CA LEU A 30 16.83 2.56 4.39
C LEU A 30 16.51 3.89 5.08
N ARG A 31 15.65 3.90 6.11
CA ARG A 31 15.26 5.11 6.84
C ARG A 31 16.50 5.84 7.35
N GLY A 32 16.67 7.10 6.94
CA GLY A 32 17.82 7.93 7.29
C GLY A 32 19.12 7.62 6.54
N ARG A 33 19.12 6.69 5.58
CA ARG A 33 20.30 6.32 4.78
C ARG A 33 20.28 6.85 3.35
N SER A 34 19.14 7.34 2.88
CA SER A 34 18.89 7.76 1.49
C SER A 34 18.87 9.27 1.27
N GLY A 35 19.60 10.02 2.09
CA GLY A 35 19.55 11.50 2.15
C GLY A 35 20.16 12.25 0.97
N GLY A 36 20.45 11.63 -0.17
CA GLY A 36 21.01 12.31 -1.34
C GLY A 36 20.70 11.63 -2.66
N GLY A 37 20.62 12.41 -3.73
CA GLY A 37 20.32 11.90 -5.07
C GLY A 37 18.84 11.99 -5.42
N ASP A 38 18.48 11.38 -6.55
CA ASP A 38 17.12 11.25 -7.05
C ASP A 38 16.54 9.84 -6.75
N PHE A 39 15.33 9.59 -7.24
CA PHE A 39 14.68 8.27 -7.18
C PHE A 39 15.61 7.12 -7.64
N TRP A 40 16.40 7.32 -8.68
CA TRP A 40 17.27 6.28 -9.22
C TRP A 40 18.44 5.97 -8.31
N ALA A 41 19.01 6.97 -7.64
CA ALA A 41 20.05 6.79 -6.62
C ALA A 41 19.50 6.05 -5.40
N TRP A 42 18.30 6.40 -4.94
CA TRP A 42 17.60 5.67 -3.88
C TRP A 42 17.33 4.21 -4.28
N ARG A 43 16.90 3.99 -5.52
CA ARG A 43 16.62 2.63 -6.04
C ARG A 43 17.87 1.73 -5.99
N GLU A 44 19.05 2.25 -6.28
CA GLU A 44 20.30 1.46 -6.16
C GLU A 44 20.57 1.04 -4.70
N LEU A 45 20.29 1.92 -3.72
CA LEU A 45 20.39 1.56 -2.30
C LEU A 45 19.36 0.49 -1.92
N MET A 46 18.15 0.60 -2.43
CA MET A 46 17.07 -0.37 -2.22
C MET A 46 17.45 -1.74 -2.81
N LEU A 47 18.00 -1.78 -4.03
CA LEU A 47 18.48 -3.02 -4.65
C LEU A 47 19.62 -3.66 -3.85
N ALA A 48 20.57 -2.87 -3.34
CA ALA A 48 21.65 -3.36 -2.49
C ALA A 48 21.12 -3.97 -1.18
N GLU A 49 20.12 -3.33 -0.55
CA GLU A 49 19.45 -3.86 0.64
C GLU A 49 18.68 -5.14 0.33
N ALA A 50 17.92 -5.18 -0.77
CA ALA A 50 17.20 -6.37 -1.21
C ALA A 50 18.14 -7.55 -1.50
N GLN A 51 19.31 -7.30 -2.08
CA GLN A 51 20.32 -8.35 -2.34
C GLN A 51 20.86 -8.99 -1.06
N ARG A 52 20.88 -8.25 0.05
CA ARG A 52 21.35 -8.72 1.36
C ARG A 52 20.33 -9.63 2.07
N GLN A 53 19.06 -9.49 1.73
CA GLN A 53 17.99 -10.20 2.42
C GLN A 53 18.04 -11.72 2.20
N THR A 54 17.80 -12.46 3.26
CA THR A 54 17.69 -13.93 3.30
C THR A 54 16.46 -14.31 4.13
N PRO A 55 15.94 -15.55 4.05
CA PRO A 55 14.85 -15.98 4.94
C PRO A 55 15.16 -15.77 6.43
N ASP A 56 16.41 -15.95 6.85
CA ASP A 56 16.82 -15.74 8.24
C ASP A 56 16.84 -14.26 8.62
N SER A 57 17.31 -13.36 7.73
CA SER A 57 17.25 -11.92 8.00
C SER A 57 15.80 -11.43 8.05
N VAL A 58 14.93 -11.93 7.19
CA VAL A 58 13.50 -11.60 7.21
C VAL A 58 12.87 -12.02 8.54
N ARG A 59 13.10 -13.26 9.01
CA ARG A 59 12.60 -13.73 10.32
C ARG A 59 13.12 -12.88 11.48
N THR A 60 14.32 -12.31 11.37
CA THR A 60 14.94 -11.52 12.44
C THR A 60 14.53 -10.04 12.41
N GLU A 61 14.44 -9.44 11.23
CA GLU A 61 14.26 -7.99 11.06
C GLU A 61 12.78 -7.59 10.96
N TYR A 62 11.94 -8.37 10.25
CA TYR A 62 10.55 -8.00 10.00
C TYR A 62 9.64 -7.95 11.22
N PRO A 63 9.83 -8.80 12.28
CA PRO A 63 8.98 -8.69 13.47
C PRO A 63 9.07 -7.31 14.12
N ALA A 64 10.23 -6.64 14.05
CA ALA A 64 10.39 -5.28 14.59
C ALA A 64 9.60 -4.25 13.74
N VAL A 65 9.61 -4.39 12.41
CA VAL A 65 8.83 -3.52 11.50
C VAL A 65 7.33 -3.72 11.72
N TYR A 66 6.89 -4.96 11.82
CA TYR A 66 5.48 -5.28 12.02
C TYR A 66 4.97 -4.84 13.40
N ARG A 67 5.79 -4.91 14.45
CA ARG A 67 5.45 -4.32 15.75
C ARG A 67 5.41 -2.78 15.69
N GLU A 68 6.25 -2.13 14.87
CA GLU A 68 6.16 -0.69 14.64
C GLU A 68 4.86 -0.32 13.92
N LEU A 69 4.40 -1.14 12.95
CA LEU A 69 3.08 -0.98 12.31
C LEU A 69 1.94 -1.12 13.32
N LEU A 70 1.94 -2.18 14.15
CA LEU A 70 0.94 -2.38 15.20
C LEU A 70 0.90 -1.21 16.19
N ALA A 71 2.07 -0.76 16.67
CA ALA A 71 2.17 0.36 17.59
C ALA A 71 1.67 1.68 16.95
N ALA A 72 1.69 1.78 15.62
CA ALA A 72 1.15 2.91 14.89
C ALA A 72 -0.36 2.80 14.61
N GLY A 73 -1.01 1.70 15.00
CA GLY A 73 -2.44 1.47 14.81
C GLY A 73 -2.82 0.69 13.55
N TYR A 74 -1.85 0.21 12.77
CA TYR A 74 -2.12 -0.74 11.69
C TYR A 74 -2.32 -2.15 12.26
N THR A 75 -3.43 -2.79 11.95
CA THR A 75 -3.71 -4.17 12.39
C THR A 75 -3.56 -5.17 11.26
N VAL A 76 -3.49 -4.70 10.03
CA VAL A 76 -3.31 -5.49 8.81
C VAL A 76 -2.23 -4.88 7.95
N VAL A 77 -1.43 -5.72 7.28
CA VAL A 77 -0.42 -5.31 6.31
C VAL A 77 -0.53 -6.08 5.00
N GLY A 78 -0.59 -5.37 3.88
CA GLY A 78 -0.35 -5.88 2.53
C GLY A 78 1.15 -5.81 2.23
N GLU A 79 1.86 -6.90 2.47
CA GLU A 79 3.30 -6.99 2.22
C GLU A 79 3.55 -7.27 0.74
N PHE A 80 4.01 -6.25 0.00
CA PHE A 80 4.34 -6.35 -1.43
C PHE A 80 5.73 -6.97 -1.57
N HIS A 81 5.75 -8.30 -1.77
CA HIS A 81 6.94 -9.12 -1.56
C HIS A 81 7.56 -9.61 -2.88
N TYR A 82 8.82 -9.26 -3.13
CA TYR A 82 9.57 -9.66 -4.33
C TYR A 82 10.96 -10.26 -4.07
N LEU A 83 11.24 -10.67 -2.81
CA LEU A 83 12.56 -11.22 -2.45
C LEU A 83 12.69 -12.72 -2.75
N GLY A 84 11.58 -13.42 -2.97
CA GLY A 84 11.52 -14.85 -3.21
C GLY A 84 10.48 -15.54 -2.35
N LEU A 85 10.17 -16.82 -2.68
CA LEU A 85 9.14 -17.58 -1.99
C LEU A 85 9.52 -17.92 -0.53
N ASP A 86 10.77 -18.27 -0.29
CA ASP A 86 11.25 -18.62 1.07
C ASP A 86 11.25 -17.40 1.98
N GLU A 87 11.58 -16.22 1.45
CA GLU A 87 11.48 -14.96 2.17
C GLU A 87 10.02 -14.55 2.40
N ALA A 88 9.10 -14.85 1.45
CA ALA A 88 7.67 -14.62 1.65
C ALA A 88 7.12 -15.46 2.81
N LEU A 89 7.50 -16.74 2.88
CA LEU A 89 7.15 -17.62 4.00
C LEU A 89 7.74 -17.10 5.33
N ALA A 90 8.98 -16.63 5.30
CA ALA A 90 9.61 -16.02 6.47
C ALA A 90 8.91 -14.73 6.93
N ALA A 91 8.36 -13.93 5.99
CA ALA A 91 7.57 -12.75 6.32
C ALA A 91 6.23 -13.12 7.00
N VAL A 92 5.60 -14.22 6.59
CA VAL A 92 4.40 -14.77 7.26
C VAL A 92 4.72 -15.21 8.69
N ASP A 93 5.86 -15.92 8.88
CA ASP A 93 6.32 -16.32 10.23
C ASP A 93 6.56 -15.07 11.11
N ALA A 94 7.19 -14.04 10.56
CA ALA A 94 7.48 -12.78 11.25
C ALA A 94 6.20 -12.00 11.61
N ALA A 95 5.20 -12.01 10.74
CA ALA A 95 3.89 -11.39 11.01
C ALA A 95 3.15 -12.11 12.14
N ALA A 96 3.18 -13.45 12.13
CA ALA A 96 2.60 -14.28 13.21
C ALA A 96 3.31 -14.02 14.55
N GLU A 97 4.65 -13.89 14.56
CA GLU A 97 5.42 -13.54 15.77
C GLU A 97 5.06 -12.15 16.30
N ALA A 98 4.88 -11.18 15.40
CA ALA A 98 4.51 -9.81 15.77
C ALA A 98 3.05 -9.68 16.21
N GLY A 99 2.17 -10.56 15.72
CA GLY A 99 0.72 -10.53 15.97
C GLY A 99 -0.07 -9.65 14.99
N ILE A 100 0.49 -9.31 13.81
CA ILE A 100 -0.20 -8.55 12.77
C ILE A 100 -0.80 -9.49 11.72
N GLU A 101 -1.98 -9.14 11.22
CA GLU A 101 -2.55 -9.84 10.07
C GLU A 101 -1.82 -9.46 8.78
N ILE A 102 -1.44 -10.45 7.97
CA ILE A 102 -0.69 -10.24 6.73
C ILE A 102 -1.45 -10.78 5.51
N VAL A 103 -1.44 -10.01 4.43
CA VAL A 103 -1.74 -10.46 3.06
C VAL A 103 -0.46 -10.36 2.26
N VAL A 104 0.04 -11.48 1.76
CA VAL A 104 1.23 -11.50 0.91
C VAL A 104 0.82 -11.10 -0.50
N LEU A 105 1.24 -9.93 -0.93
CA LEU A 105 1.12 -9.46 -2.30
C LEU A 105 2.35 -9.95 -3.07
N LEU A 106 2.30 -11.22 -3.55
CA LEU A 106 3.45 -11.84 -4.20
C LEU A 106 3.74 -11.15 -5.52
N ALA A 107 4.95 -10.61 -5.68
CA ALA A 107 5.30 -9.83 -6.85
C ALA A 107 5.86 -10.69 -7.99
N ALA A 108 5.34 -10.43 -9.19
CA ALA A 108 5.85 -11.01 -10.43
C ALA A 108 6.89 -10.09 -11.07
N TYR A 109 8.00 -10.69 -11.49
CA TYR A 109 9.06 -10.06 -12.27
C TYR A 109 9.49 -10.97 -13.42
N ALA A 110 9.26 -10.54 -14.66
CA ALA A 110 9.82 -11.17 -15.86
C ALA A 110 11.16 -10.54 -16.25
N ARG A 111 11.32 -9.25 -15.94
CA ARG A 111 12.49 -8.46 -16.37
C ARG A 111 12.79 -7.33 -15.37
N GLY A 112 13.98 -6.73 -15.49
CA GLY A 112 14.43 -5.66 -14.58
C GLY A 112 14.74 -6.18 -13.18
N GLY A 113 15.03 -5.26 -12.26
CA GLY A 113 15.39 -5.58 -10.88
C GLY A 113 16.62 -6.47 -10.75
N LEU A 114 16.73 -7.19 -9.62
CA LEU A 114 17.75 -8.21 -9.38
C LEU A 114 17.33 -9.55 -10.00
N ASP A 115 18.30 -10.41 -10.30
CA ASP A 115 18.02 -11.75 -10.83
C ASP A 115 17.14 -12.57 -9.87
N ARG A 116 17.31 -12.39 -8.56
CA ARG A 116 16.53 -13.08 -7.53
C ARG A 116 15.05 -12.69 -7.49
N PHE A 117 14.67 -11.55 -8.08
CA PHE A 117 13.26 -11.11 -8.13
C PHE A 117 12.49 -11.84 -9.23
N ARG A 118 13.23 -12.34 -10.26
CA ARG A 118 12.62 -12.83 -11.48
C ARG A 118 12.22 -14.30 -11.37
N GLN A 119 11.04 -14.59 -11.86
CA GLN A 119 10.63 -15.94 -12.17
C GLN A 119 11.01 -16.26 -13.63
N SER A 120 11.33 -17.53 -13.93
CA SER A 120 11.69 -17.97 -15.27
C SER A 120 10.50 -17.98 -16.24
N SER A 121 9.28 -18.01 -15.70
CA SER A 121 8.04 -18.00 -16.45
C SER A 121 6.87 -17.54 -15.58
N VAL A 122 5.78 -17.07 -16.21
CA VAL A 122 4.54 -16.77 -15.50
C VAL A 122 3.96 -18.01 -14.81
N ALA A 123 4.16 -19.20 -15.39
CA ALA A 123 3.72 -20.46 -14.78
C ALA A 123 4.42 -20.75 -13.46
N GLU A 124 5.72 -20.45 -13.36
CA GLU A 124 6.45 -20.53 -12.09
C GLU A 124 5.89 -19.57 -11.06
N TYR A 125 5.64 -18.31 -11.44
CA TYR A 125 5.03 -17.32 -10.56
C TYR A 125 3.67 -17.79 -10.03
N LEU A 126 2.80 -18.27 -10.91
CA LEU A 126 1.48 -18.76 -10.54
C LEU A 126 1.55 -19.99 -9.62
N ALA A 127 2.51 -20.89 -9.87
CA ALA A 127 2.75 -22.05 -9.00
C ALA A 127 3.22 -21.64 -7.58
N GLN A 128 4.04 -20.57 -7.46
CA GLN A 128 4.42 -20.00 -6.16
C GLN A 128 3.20 -19.40 -5.44
N THR A 129 2.30 -18.75 -6.17
CA THR A 129 1.04 -18.22 -5.62
C THR A 129 0.13 -19.37 -5.13
N ASP A 130 -0.02 -20.45 -5.92
CA ASP A 130 -0.76 -21.65 -5.54
C ASP A 130 -0.15 -22.31 -4.28
N GLU A 131 1.17 -22.33 -4.15
CA GLU A 131 1.84 -22.88 -2.96
C GLU A 131 1.50 -22.10 -1.71
N LEU A 132 1.53 -20.76 -1.74
CA LEU A 132 1.15 -19.93 -0.60
C LEU A 132 -0.32 -20.16 -0.22
N GLN A 133 -1.23 -20.18 -1.21
CA GLN A 133 -2.65 -20.46 -0.97
C GLN A 133 -2.86 -21.87 -0.39
N GLY A 134 -2.16 -22.87 -0.92
CA GLY A 134 -2.21 -24.24 -0.43
C GLY A 134 -1.76 -24.40 1.03
N ARG A 135 -0.96 -23.48 1.54
CA ARG A 135 -0.57 -23.38 2.96
C ARG A 135 -1.57 -22.59 3.80
N GLY A 136 -2.67 -22.12 3.23
CA GLY A 136 -3.68 -21.32 3.92
C GLY A 136 -3.25 -19.84 4.14
N ILE A 137 -2.23 -19.35 3.44
CA ILE A 137 -1.78 -17.98 3.52
C ILE A 137 -2.70 -17.11 2.65
N ARG A 138 -3.10 -15.94 3.15
CA ARG A 138 -3.82 -14.96 2.35
C ARG A 138 -2.86 -14.31 1.36
N VAL A 139 -3.21 -14.35 0.09
CA VAL A 139 -2.36 -13.83 -0.99
C VAL A 139 -3.14 -12.92 -1.93
N GLY A 140 -2.43 -11.97 -2.52
CA GLY A 140 -2.83 -11.26 -3.72
C GLY A 140 -1.77 -11.44 -4.79
N VAL A 141 -2.15 -11.30 -6.06
CA VAL A 141 -1.17 -11.25 -7.15
C VAL A 141 -0.67 -9.82 -7.34
N ALA A 142 0.61 -9.69 -7.61
CA ALA A 142 1.21 -8.38 -7.76
C ALA A 142 2.19 -8.32 -8.94
N PRO A 143 1.71 -8.19 -10.21
CA PRO A 143 2.63 -7.83 -11.28
C PRO A 143 3.27 -6.50 -10.89
N HIS A 144 4.60 -6.54 -10.62
CA HIS A 144 5.25 -5.39 -9.96
C HIS A 144 4.91 -4.06 -10.65
N SER A 145 5.05 -4.00 -11.95
CA SER A 145 4.74 -2.84 -12.79
C SER A 145 4.81 -3.24 -14.27
N VAL A 146 4.37 -2.39 -15.18
CA VAL A 146 4.52 -2.56 -16.63
C VAL A 146 6.00 -2.61 -17.07
N ARG A 147 6.92 -2.07 -16.24
CA ARG A 147 8.38 -2.17 -16.45
C ARG A 147 8.89 -3.59 -16.20
N ALA A 148 8.31 -4.28 -15.24
CA ALA A 148 8.76 -5.62 -14.78
C ALA A 148 8.03 -6.76 -15.48
N CYS A 149 6.76 -6.57 -15.83
CA CYS A 149 5.91 -7.57 -16.44
C CYS A 149 5.51 -7.12 -17.86
N PRO A 150 5.86 -7.87 -18.92
CA PRO A 150 5.38 -7.61 -20.27
C PRO A 150 3.89 -7.95 -20.40
N ALA A 151 3.26 -7.48 -21.48
CA ALA A 151 1.81 -7.57 -21.67
C ALA A 151 1.25 -9.00 -21.56
N ASP A 152 1.95 -9.99 -22.12
CA ASP A 152 1.56 -11.39 -22.06
C ASP A 152 1.58 -12.00 -20.63
N TRP A 153 2.46 -11.50 -19.75
CA TRP A 153 2.46 -11.84 -18.32
C TRP A 153 1.29 -11.18 -17.62
N LEU A 154 1.05 -9.89 -17.90
CA LEU A 154 -0.06 -9.14 -17.33
C LEU A 154 -1.40 -9.83 -17.65
N GLU A 155 -1.62 -10.22 -18.92
CA GLU A 155 -2.84 -10.94 -19.35
C GLU A 155 -3.05 -12.25 -18.56
N GLN A 156 -1.99 -13.06 -18.40
CA GLN A 156 -2.09 -14.34 -17.70
C GLN A 156 -2.30 -14.16 -16.20
N ILE A 157 -1.63 -13.20 -15.57
CA ILE A 157 -1.78 -12.90 -14.14
C ILE A 157 -3.19 -12.33 -13.89
N ALA A 158 -3.69 -11.44 -14.75
CA ALA A 158 -5.05 -10.91 -14.66
C ALA A 158 -6.11 -12.02 -14.75
N ALA A 159 -5.98 -12.91 -15.74
CA ALA A 159 -6.90 -14.05 -15.90
C ALA A 159 -6.89 -14.98 -14.68
N TYR A 160 -5.70 -15.23 -14.09
CA TYR A 160 -5.55 -16.01 -12.87
C TYR A 160 -6.21 -15.31 -11.67
N ALA A 161 -5.96 -14.00 -11.47
CA ALA A 161 -6.57 -13.23 -10.39
C ALA A 161 -8.10 -13.29 -10.44
N VAL A 162 -8.68 -13.08 -11.62
CA VAL A 162 -10.14 -13.17 -11.83
C VAL A 162 -10.64 -14.58 -11.53
N GLY A 163 -9.97 -15.62 -12.04
CA GLY A 163 -10.35 -17.02 -11.84
C GLY A 163 -10.33 -17.47 -10.37
N HIS A 164 -9.47 -16.89 -9.55
CA HIS A 164 -9.31 -17.21 -8.12
C HIS A 164 -9.89 -16.14 -7.19
N SER A 165 -10.51 -15.09 -7.74
CA SER A 165 -11.05 -13.95 -6.97
C SER A 165 -10.03 -13.27 -6.06
N LEU A 166 -8.77 -13.18 -6.50
CA LEU A 166 -7.67 -12.58 -5.74
C LEU A 166 -7.59 -11.07 -5.94
N PRO A 167 -7.13 -10.32 -4.93
CA PRO A 167 -6.69 -8.95 -5.13
C PRO A 167 -5.50 -8.89 -6.11
N LEU A 168 -5.46 -7.83 -6.92
CA LEU A 168 -4.33 -7.53 -7.80
C LEU A 168 -3.78 -6.16 -7.46
N HIS A 169 -2.50 -6.09 -7.10
CA HIS A 169 -1.80 -4.84 -6.83
C HIS A 169 -0.70 -4.61 -7.86
N VAL A 170 -0.55 -3.35 -8.31
CA VAL A 170 0.45 -3.00 -9.34
C VAL A 170 0.88 -1.55 -9.19
N HIS A 171 2.20 -1.28 -9.26
CA HIS A 171 2.70 0.10 -9.37
C HIS A 171 2.49 0.61 -10.79
N ALA A 172 1.88 1.79 -10.92
CA ALA A 172 1.72 2.45 -12.21
C ALA A 172 1.69 3.97 -12.07
N ASP A 173 2.21 4.65 -13.09
CA ASP A 173 2.29 6.11 -13.17
C ASP A 173 2.97 6.77 -11.96
N GLU A 174 3.94 6.07 -11.36
CA GLU A 174 4.76 6.55 -10.26
C GLU A 174 5.77 7.60 -10.74
N GLN A 175 6.46 7.32 -11.85
CA GLN A 175 7.54 8.15 -12.38
C GLN A 175 7.32 8.51 -13.85
N PRO A 176 7.64 9.75 -14.28
CA PRO A 176 7.52 10.16 -15.68
C PRO A 176 8.27 9.24 -16.64
N ARG A 177 9.46 8.75 -16.24
CA ARG A 177 10.26 7.83 -17.06
C ARG A 177 9.55 6.49 -17.32
N GLU A 178 8.79 5.98 -16.36
CA GLU A 178 7.98 4.76 -16.55
C GLU A 178 6.97 4.96 -17.69
N ILE A 179 6.30 6.12 -17.68
CA ILE A 179 5.31 6.48 -18.71
C ILE A 179 5.98 6.57 -20.07
N GLU A 180 7.13 7.26 -20.17
CA GLU A 180 7.89 7.40 -21.41
C GLU A 180 8.33 6.04 -21.97
N GLU A 181 8.79 5.13 -21.12
CA GLU A 181 9.22 3.78 -21.49
C GLU A 181 8.03 2.95 -21.98
N CYS A 182 6.87 3.01 -21.30
CA CYS A 182 5.65 2.31 -21.67
C CYS A 182 5.08 2.83 -23.01
N LEU A 183 5.03 4.15 -23.20
CA LEU A 183 4.62 4.76 -24.47
C LEU A 183 5.54 4.33 -25.64
N ARG A 184 6.85 4.24 -25.40
CA ARG A 184 7.80 3.81 -26.43
C ARG A 184 7.64 2.36 -26.81
N GLU A 185 7.36 1.48 -25.83
CA GLU A 185 7.25 0.04 -26.05
C GLU A 185 5.87 -0.37 -26.59
N TYR A 186 4.79 0.20 -26.05
CA TYR A 186 3.43 -0.24 -26.30
C TYR A 186 2.54 0.80 -27.02
N GLY A 187 2.98 2.06 -27.10
CA GLY A 187 2.14 3.16 -27.57
C GLY A 187 1.00 3.52 -26.63
N LEU A 188 1.06 3.06 -25.38
CA LEU A 188 0.06 3.26 -24.33
C LEU A 188 0.74 3.74 -23.06
N ARG A 189 -0.02 4.44 -22.22
CA ARG A 189 0.40 4.75 -20.86
C ARG A 189 0.21 3.53 -19.95
N PRO A 190 0.83 3.50 -18.75
CA PRO A 190 0.79 2.33 -17.86
C PRO A 190 -0.62 1.84 -17.54
N ILE A 191 -1.52 2.70 -17.08
CA ILE A 191 -2.90 2.31 -16.72
C ILE A 191 -3.72 1.92 -17.97
N GLU A 192 -3.46 2.52 -19.14
CA GLU A 192 -4.07 2.09 -20.41
C GLU A 192 -3.61 0.67 -20.81
N LEU A 193 -2.33 0.34 -20.56
CA LEU A 193 -1.82 -1.02 -20.78
C LEU A 193 -2.47 -2.02 -19.81
N LEU A 194 -2.63 -1.64 -18.54
CA LEU A 194 -3.32 -2.47 -17.54
C LEU A 194 -4.77 -2.75 -17.93
N GLU A 195 -5.48 -1.75 -18.47
CA GLU A 195 -6.85 -1.95 -18.99
C GLU A 195 -6.84 -2.93 -20.18
N ARG A 196 -5.96 -2.71 -21.16
CA ARG A 196 -5.87 -3.56 -22.35
C ARG A 196 -5.57 -5.02 -22.03
N THR A 197 -4.79 -5.28 -20.98
CA THR A 197 -4.40 -6.62 -20.55
C THR A 197 -5.38 -7.27 -19.56
N GLY A 198 -6.49 -6.59 -19.25
CA GLY A 198 -7.51 -7.11 -18.32
C GLY A 198 -7.11 -7.04 -16.86
N CYS A 199 -6.05 -6.30 -16.51
CA CYS A 199 -5.63 -6.12 -15.12
C CYS A 199 -6.58 -5.22 -14.33
N LEU A 200 -7.35 -4.33 -14.96
CA LEU A 200 -8.25 -3.42 -14.24
C LEU A 200 -9.59 -4.08 -13.94
N THR A 201 -9.86 -4.32 -12.68
CA THR A 201 -11.12 -4.85 -12.14
C THR A 201 -11.43 -4.17 -10.79
N GLU A 202 -12.58 -4.43 -10.22
CA GLU A 202 -12.96 -3.97 -8.87
C GLU A 202 -12.05 -4.48 -7.75
N ARG A 203 -11.23 -5.52 -8.03
CA ARG A 203 -10.24 -6.10 -7.10
C ARG A 203 -8.84 -5.58 -7.37
N THR A 204 -8.69 -4.62 -8.27
CA THR A 204 -7.39 -4.06 -8.61
C THR A 204 -7.12 -2.81 -7.80
N THR A 205 -5.90 -2.73 -7.26
CA THR A 205 -5.35 -1.56 -6.60
C THR A 205 -4.10 -1.10 -7.35
N VAL A 206 -4.16 0.10 -7.91
CA VAL A 206 -3.00 0.75 -8.52
C VAL A 206 -2.27 1.54 -7.45
N VAL A 207 -0.98 1.25 -7.26
CA VAL A 207 -0.15 1.96 -6.28
C VAL A 207 0.41 3.22 -6.91
N HIS A 208 0.37 4.32 -6.18
CA HIS A 208 0.76 5.70 -6.51
C HIS A 208 -0.19 6.43 -7.46
N ALA A 209 -0.16 6.13 -8.76
CA ALA A 209 -0.92 6.86 -9.79
C ALA A 209 -0.70 8.39 -9.75
N THR A 210 0.48 8.84 -9.25
CA THR A 210 0.83 10.27 -9.06
C THR A 210 0.80 11.08 -10.36
N HIS A 211 1.10 10.43 -11.48
CA HIS A 211 1.10 11.02 -12.82
C HIS A 211 -0.07 10.57 -13.71
N ALA A 212 -1.11 9.94 -13.12
CA ALA A 212 -2.27 9.52 -13.89
C ALA A 212 -3.00 10.71 -14.52
N ASN A 213 -3.33 10.61 -15.80
CA ASN A 213 -4.07 11.62 -16.52
C ASN A 213 -5.60 11.42 -16.40
N GLY A 214 -6.40 12.27 -17.09
CA GLY A 214 -7.87 12.19 -17.00
C GLY A 214 -8.44 10.92 -17.58
N ASP A 215 -7.89 10.46 -18.69
CA ASP A 215 -8.38 9.27 -19.39
C ASP A 215 -8.07 8.00 -18.57
N GLU A 216 -6.91 7.93 -17.94
CA GLU A 216 -6.52 6.84 -17.04
C GLU A 216 -7.39 6.80 -15.78
N LEU A 217 -7.69 7.96 -15.19
CA LEU A 217 -8.63 8.01 -14.06
C LEU A 217 -10.03 7.57 -14.47
N ASP A 218 -10.47 7.86 -15.69
CA ASP A 218 -11.77 7.38 -16.22
C ASP A 218 -11.76 5.85 -16.42
N LEU A 219 -10.62 5.24 -16.78
CA LEU A 219 -10.44 3.78 -16.83
C LEU A 219 -10.57 3.16 -15.43
N LEU A 220 -9.87 3.69 -14.44
CA LEU A 220 -9.95 3.21 -13.05
C LEU A 220 -11.38 3.29 -12.50
N ALA A 221 -12.06 4.42 -12.72
CA ALA A 221 -13.45 4.61 -12.28
C ALA A 221 -14.40 3.60 -12.91
N ARG A 222 -14.27 3.34 -14.22
CA ARG A 222 -15.11 2.35 -14.93
C ARG A 222 -14.87 0.94 -14.44
N ALA A 223 -13.63 0.60 -14.11
CA ALA A 223 -13.28 -0.72 -13.60
C ALA A 223 -13.68 -0.93 -12.13
N GLY A 224 -14.01 0.14 -11.39
CA GLY A 224 -14.18 0.10 -9.95
C GLY A 224 -12.86 -0.15 -9.19
N ALA A 225 -11.74 0.08 -9.86
CA ALA A 225 -10.40 -0.09 -9.28
C ALA A 225 -10.10 0.99 -8.24
N ARG A 226 -9.15 0.68 -7.33
CA ARG A 226 -8.69 1.57 -6.26
C ARG A 226 -7.32 2.14 -6.57
N ILE A 227 -6.97 3.21 -5.86
CA ILE A 227 -5.61 3.75 -5.80
C ILE A 227 -5.10 3.58 -4.37
N CYS A 228 -3.89 3.02 -4.22
CA CYS A 228 -3.15 3.05 -2.97
C CYS A 228 -2.19 4.24 -3.00
N ALA A 229 -2.51 5.29 -2.26
CA ALA A 229 -1.63 6.43 -2.07
C ALA A 229 -0.61 6.13 -0.96
N CYS A 230 0.64 6.53 -1.18
CA CYS A 230 1.73 6.40 -0.21
C CYS A 230 2.39 7.78 0.02
N PRO A 231 1.62 8.78 0.52
CA PRO A 231 2.02 10.19 0.49
C PRO A 231 3.37 10.49 1.12
N THR A 232 3.73 9.82 2.21
CA THR A 232 5.04 10.06 2.86
C THR A 232 6.20 9.50 2.05
N THR A 233 6.03 8.37 1.37
CA THR A 233 7.03 7.83 0.43
C THR A 233 7.12 8.69 -0.82
N GLU A 234 5.99 9.04 -1.43
CA GLU A 234 5.92 9.90 -2.62
C GLU A 234 6.60 11.25 -2.36
N ALA A 235 6.41 11.83 -1.17
CA ALA A 235 7.10 13.04 -0.75
C ALA A 235 8.61 12.84 -0.57
N ASN A 236 9.03 11.70 0.03
CA ASN A 236 10.43 11.37 0.26
C ASN A 236 11.21 11.14 -1.03
N LEU A 237 10.57 10.48 -2.02
CA LEU A 237 11.16 10.15 -3.31
C LEU A 237 11.00 11.25 -4.35
N GLY A 238 10.12 12.22 -4.11
CA GLY A 238 9.83 13.30 -5.04
C GLY A 238 9.00 12.84 -6.24
N ASP A 239 8.11 11.87 -6.06
CA ASP A 239 7.31 11.25 -7.12
C ASP A 239 6.22 12.16 -7.69
N GLY A 240 5.88 13.23 -6.97
CA GLY A 240 4.83 14.14 -7.36
C GLY A 240 3.62 14.10 -6.44
N PHE A 241 2.44 14.33 -6.99
CA PHE A 241 1.21 14.44 -6.20
C PHE A 241 0.04 13.71 -6.87
N LEU A 242 -0.58 12.79 -6.16
CA LEU A 242 -1.86 12.25 -6.61
C LEU A 242 -2.87 13.39 -6.88
N PRO A 243 -3.59 13.40 -8.00
CA PRO A 243 -4.62 14.42 -8.29
C PRO A 243 -5.91 14.14 -7.51
N VAL A 244 -5.87 14.26 -6.18
CA VAL A 244 -6.87 13.77 -5.21
C VAL A 244 -8.29 14.22 -5.56
N GLU A 245 -8.51 15.51 -5.86
CA GLU A 245 -9.85 16.01 -6.21
C GLU A 245 -10.41 15.34 -7.48
N ARG A 246 -9.55 15.10 -8.48
CA ARG A 246 -9.96 14.43 -9.72
C ARG A 246 -10.29 12.95 -9.51
N VAL A 247 -9.60 12.30 -8.58
CA VAL A 247 -9.84 10.92 -8.14
C VAL A 247 -11.20 10.86 -7.42
N CYS A 248 -11.40 11.72 -6.40
CA CYS A 248 -12.64 11.75 -5.61
C CYS A 248 -13.87 12.08 -6.45
N THR A 249 -13.77 13.03 -7.39
CA THR A 249 -14.92 13.40 -8.26
C THR A 249 -15.37 12.29 -9.21
N ARG A 250 -14.51 11.28 -9.42
CA ARG A 250 -14.82 10.07 -10.21
C ARG A 250 -15.30 8.89 -9.37
N GLY A 251 -15.34 9.05 -8.04
CA GLY A 251 -15.73 7.98 -7.11
C GLY A 251 -14.73 6.84 -7.05
N ILE A 252 -13.44 7.09 -7.39
CA ILE A 252 -12.38 6.09 -7.24
C ILE A 252 -12.04 5.98 -5.77
N GLY A 253 -12.04 4.75 -5.21
CA GLY A 253 -11.61 4.47 -3.84
C GLY A 253 -10.12 4.74 -3.67
N ILE A 254 -9.75 5.34 -2.52
CA ILE A 254 -8.35 5.55 -2.14
C ILE A 254 -8.09 4.78 -0.86
N CYS A 255 -7.03 3.98 -0.82
CA CYS A 255 -6.46 3.44 0.40
C CYS A 255 -5.05 4.00 0.62
N ILE A 256 -4.47 3.75 1.79
CA ILE A 256 -3.12 4.20 2.13
C ILE A 256 -2.15 3.04 2.33
N GLY A 257 -0.88 3.30 2.06
CA GLY A 257 0.23 2.40 2.32
C GLY A 257 1.44 3.15 2.87
N SER A 258 2.26 2.48 3.69
CA SER A 258 3.52 3.04 4.18
C SER A 258 4.69 2.84 3.19
N ASP A 259 4.48 2.00 2.20
CA ASP A 259 5.38 1.65 1.10
C ASP A 259 6.83 1.42 1.56
N SER A 260 7.72 2.38 1.38
CA SER A 260 9.15 2.27 1.77
C SER A 260 9.39 2.35 3.29
N ASN A 261 8.34 2.54 4.09
CA ASN A 261 8.42 2.66 5.56
C ASN A 261 9.37 3.78 6.04
N VAL A 262 9.56 4.83 5.24
CA VAL A 262 10.24 6.04 5.69
C VAL A 262 9.52 6.65 6.88
N ARG A 263 8.21 6.61 6.86
CA ARG A 263 7.27 6.85 7.95
C ARG A 263 6.38 5.63 8.17
N ILE A 264 5.96 5.42 9.40
CA ILE A 264 4.96 4.43 9.79
C ILE A 264 3.98 5.12 10.72
N ASP A 265 2.99 5.81 10.16
CA ASP A 265 1.94 6.51 10.89
C ASP A 265 0.73 6.73 9.96
N PRO A 266 -0.39 5.99 10.15
CA PRO A 266 -1.57 6.14 9.29
C PRO A 266 -2.18 7.54 9.35
N LEU A 267 -2.10 8.21 10.50
CA LEU A 267 -2.64 9.57 10.63
C LEU A 267 -1.79 10.57 9.84
N GLU A 268 -0.49 10.33 9.70
CA GLU A 268 0.37 11.17 8.87
C GLU A 268 0.11 10.93 7.38
N GLU A 269 -0.03 9.68 6.93
CA GLU A 269 -0.42 9.37 5.55
C GLU A 269 -1.73 10.07 5.16
N LEU A 270 -2.75 9.97 6.02
CA LEU A 270 -4.04 10.61 5.80
C LEU A 270 -3.95 12.15 5.79
N ARG A 271 -3.13 12.74 6.69
CA ARG A 271 -2.91 14.20 6.71
C ARG A 271 -2.17 14.71 5.49
N GLU A 272 -1.15 13.98 5.03
CA GLU A 272 -0.43 14.35 3.82
C GLU A 272 -1.36 14.28 2.61
N LEU A 273 -2.18 13.23 2.49
CA LEU A 273 -3.18 13.11 1.44
C LEU A 273 -4.18 14.29 1.45
N ASP A 274 -4.74 14.63 2.62
CA ASP A 274 -5.62 15.80 2.79
C ASP A 274 -4.87 17.12 2.51
N GLY A 275 -3.62 17.20 2.97
CA GLY A 275 -2.74 18.34 2.70
C GLY A 275 -2.48 18.56 1.20
N ILE A 276 -2.26 17.49 0.44
CA ILE A 276 -2.14 17.52 -1.03
C ILE A 276 -3.44 18.04 -1.64
N ALA A 277 -4.58 17.46 -1.27
CA ALA A 277 -5.90 17.86 -1.78
C ALA A 277 -6.19 19.36 -1.53
N ARG A 278 -5.92 19.84 -0.32
CA ARG A 278 -6.11 21.24 0.04
C ARG A 278 -5.17 22.19 -0.70
N ARG A 279 -3.89 21.86 -0.82
CA ARG A 279 -2.89 22.68 -1.53
C ARG A 279 -3.16 22.75 -3.03
N GLN A 280 -3.55 21.63 -3.65
CA GLN A 280 -3.88 21.60 -5.08
C GLN A 280 -5.16 22.39 -5.40
N SER A 281 -6.19 22.28 -4.57
CA SER A 281 -7.50 22.90 -4.84
C SER A 281 -7.63 24.32 -4.33
N GLY A 282 -6.78 24.75 -3.38
CA GLY A 282 -6.93 26.02 -2.65
C GLY A 282 -8.15 26.05 -1.72
N ARG A 283 -8.76 24.90 -1.41
CA ARG A 283 -9.96 24.76 -0.57
C ARG A 283 -9.66 23.99 0.70
N ARG A 284 -10.43 24.28 1.77
CA ARG A 284 -10.21 23.65 3.08
C ARG A 284 -10.77 22.23 3.21
N ASN A 285 -11.93 21.97 2.70
CA ASN A 285 -12.67 20.73 2.97
C ASN A 285 -12.88 19.95 1.67
N VAL A 286 -11.80 19.40 1.10
CA VAL A 286 -11.87 18.52 -0.06
C VAL A 286 -12.23 17.10 0.41
N LEU A 287 -11.58 16.64 1.48
CA LEU A 287 -11.86 15.38 2.15
C LEU A 287 -12.48 15.65 3.52
N THR A 288 -13.49 14.87 3.89
CA THR A 288 -14.06 14.87 5.25
C THR A 288 -13.26 13.94 6.15
N THR A 289 -13.34 14.11 7.45
CA THR A 289 -12.73 13.21 8.42
C THR A 289 -13.22 11.78 8.25
N ASP A 290 -14.52 11.56 8.04
CA ASP A 290 -15.09 10.24 7.80
C ASP A 290 -14.52 9.59 6.53
N THR A 291 -14.34 10.38 5.47
CA THR A 291 -13.70 9.91 4.22
C THR A 291 -12.25 9.47 4.46
N LEU A 292 -11.49 10.29 5.20
CA LEU A 292 -10.09 9.97 5.53
C LEU A 292 -9.97 8.70 6.37
N LEU A 293 -10.80 8.54 7.40
CA LEU A 293 -10.81 7.32 8.22
C LEU A 293 -11.23 6.08 7.40
N CYS A 294 -12.20 6.22 6.50
CA CYS A 294 -12.57 5.17 5.56
C CYS A 294 -11.39 4.76 4.66
N TYR A 295 -10.61 5.73 4.17
CA TYR A 295 -9.40 5.47 3.37
C TYR A 295 -8.32 4.72 4.16
N GLY A 296 -8.20 5.02 5.45
CA GLY A 296 -7.25 4.35 6.34
C GLY A 296 -7.64 2.93 6.78
N ALA A 297 -8.92 2.56 6.66
CA ALA A 297 -9.45 1.29 7.15
C ALA A 297 -10.22 0.52 6.06
N ASP A 298 -11.48 0.89 5.79
CA ASP A 298 -12.39 0.12 4.92
C ASP A 298 -11.85 -0.05 3.49
N GLU A 299 -11.31 1.02 2.89
CA GLU A 299 -10.77 0.96 1.53
C GLU A 299 -9.49 0.11 1.47
N GLY A 300 -8.66 0.16 2.52
CA GLY A 300 -7.49 -0.71 2.66
C GLY A 300 -7.89 -2.19 2.78
N ALA A 301 -8.91 -2.49 3.59
CA ALA A 301 -9.46 -3.83 3.72
C ALA A 301 -10.02 -4.33 2.38
N GLY A 302 -10.77 -3.49 1.67
CA GLY A 302 -11.25 -3.78 0.33
C GLY A 302 -10.14 -4.03 -0.70
N ALA A 303 -9.03 -3.27 -0.62
CA ALA A 303 -7.85 -3.44 -1.47
C ALA A 303 -7.17 -4.81 -1.25
N LEU A 304 -7.17 -5.30 -0.01
CA LEU A 304 -6.57 -6.59 0.36
C LEU A 304 -7.56 -7.77 0.35
N GLY A 305 -8.84 -7.52 0.05
CA GLY A 305 -9.87 -8.56 0.03
C GLY A 305 -10.21 -9.10 1.43
N ILE A 306 -10.12 -8.24 2.46
CA ILE A 306 -10.39 -8.58 3.85
C ILE A 306 -11.78 -8.08 4.24
N GLU A 307 -12.56 -8.93 4.92
CA GLU A 307 -13.92 -8.59 5.37
C GLU A 307 -13.97 -8.24 6.87
N ARG A 308 -13.00 -8.70 7.66
CA ARG A 308 -12.93 -8.50 9.10
C ARG A 308 -11.49 -8.38 9.54
N TRP A 309 -11.20 -7.41 10.39
CA TRP A 309 -9.89 -7.18 10.99
C TRP A 309 -10.06 -6.60 12.40
N ASP A 310 -8.99 -6.56 13.16
CA ASP A 310 -8.99 -6.11 14.54
C ASP A 310 -9.22 -4.60 14.66
N GLU A 311 -9.71 -4.17 15.82
CA GLU A 311 -9.85 -2.78 16.20
C GLU A 311 -8.56 -2.25 16.82
N VAL A 312 -8.42 -0.93 16.85
CA VAL A 312 -7.39 -0.19 17.59
C VAL A 312 -8.07 0.68 18.64
N GLU A 313 -7.46 0.83 19.80
CA GLU A 313 -7.95 1.68 20.87
C GLU A 313 -7.23 3.05 20.87
N VAL A 314 -8.02 4.12 20.99
CA VAL A 314 -7.55 5.49 21.13
C VAL A 314 -7.60 5.87 22.61
N ASP A 315 -6.46 6.33 23.18
CA ASP A 315 -6.41 6.90 24.54
C ASP A 315 -7.02 8.30 24.53
N LEU A 316 -8.29 8.41 24.99
CA LEU A 316 -8.99 9.70 25.10
C LEU A 316 -8.37 10.65 26.13
N SER A 317 -7.49 10.16 27.01
CA SER A 317 -6.74 10.98 27.96
C SER A 317 -5.46 11.57 27.39
N HIS A 318 -5.07 11.15 26.17
CA HIS A 318 -3.85 11.61 25.53
C HIS A 318 -3.80 13.12 25.39
N ARG A 319 -2.62 13.72 25.63
CA ARG A 319 -2.42 15.18 25.65
C ARG A 319 -2.92 15.90 24.38
N SER A 320 -2.82 15.25 23.21
CA SER A 320 -3.25 15.81 21.92
C SER A 320 -4.77 15.94 21.79
N LEU A 321 -5.55 15.22 22.62
CA LEU A 321 -7.00 15.26 22.61
C LEU A 321 -7.59 16.16 23.71
N ARG A 322 -6.76 16.80 24.54
CA ARG A 322 -7.25 17.70 25.59
C ARG A 322 -7.94 18.93 25.01
N GLY A 323 -9.21 19.13 25.37
CA GLY A 323 -10.01 20.26 24.88
C GLY A 323 -10.48 20.13 23.44
N VAL A 324 -10.41 18.92 22.87
CA VAL A 324 -10.94 18.60 21.54
C VAL A 324 -12.40 18.17 21.69
N ASP A 325 -13.32 18.86 21.02
CA ASP A 325 -14.75 18.56 21.08
C ASP A 325 -15.13 17.34 20.22
N ASN A 326 -14.46 17.16 19.07
CA ASN A 326 -14.65 16.04 18.14
C ASN A 326 -13.37 15.22 18.05
N VAL A 327 -13.38 14.02 18.65
CA VAL A 327 -12.21 13.12 18.72
C VAL A 327 -11.71 12.74 17.32
N PHE A 328 -12.61 12.43 16.38
CA PHE A 328 -12.23 12.01 15.04
C PHE A 328 -11.52 13.13 14.25
N GLU A 329 -12.05 14.37 14.37
CA GLU A 329 -11.38 15.53 13.79
C GLU A 329 -10.03 15.79 14.47
N GLY A 330 -9.96 15.60 15.79
CA GLY A 330 -8.75 15.74 16.58
C GLY A 330 -7.67 14.76 16.19
N LEU A 331 -8.04 13.50 15.93
CA LEU A 331 -7.13 12.47 15.43
C LEU A 331 -6.46 12.91 14.12
N ILE A 332 -7.27 13.28 13.13
CA ILE A 332 -6.75 13.70 11.83
C ILE A 332 -5.97 15.02 11.94
N ALA A 333 -6.46 15.99 12.73
CA ALA A 333 -5.87 17.33 12.75
C ALA A 333 -4.55 17.42 13.54
N GLY A 334 -4.39 16.63 14.62
CA GLY A 334 -3.31 16.92 15.56
C GLY A 334 -2.70 15.75 16.33
N CYS A 335 -3.18 14.52 16.16
CA CYS A 335 -2.59 13.37 16.83
C CYS A 335 -1.50 12.70 15.97
N SER A 336 -0.51 12.10 16.63
CA SER A 336 0.35 11.09 16.05
C SER A 336 -0.14 9.71 16.48
N SER A 337 0.47 8.66 15.93
CA SER A 337 0.20 7.27 16.32
C SER A 337 0.41 6.97 17.82
N GLU A 338 1.11 7.83 18.57
CA GLU A 338 1.23 7.71 20.03
C GLU A 338 -0.12 7.72 20.79
N VAL A 339 -1.21 8.10 20.13
CA VAL A 339 -2.56 8.11 20.69
C VAL A 339 -3.17 6.70 20.80
N PHE A 340 -2.63 5.73 20.08
CA PHE A 340 -3.10 4.35 20.10
C PHE A 340 -2.50 3.55 21.27
N VAL A 341 -3.27 2.64 21.86
CA VAL A 341 -2.90 1.83 23.04
C VAL A 341 -3.26 0.35 22.85
#